data_bf75e10b2706384f1d397d0077587eb3
#
_entry.id   bf75e10b2706384f1d397d0077587eb3
#
_cell.length_a   1.000
_cell.length_b   1.000
_cell.length_c   1.000
_cell.angle_alpha   90.00
_cell.angle_beta   90.00
_cell.angle_gamma   90.00
#
_symmetry.space_group_name_H-M   'P 1'
#
loop_
_entity.id
_entity.type
_entity.pdbx_description
1 polymer ?
#
loop_
_entity_poly.entity_id
_entity_poly.type
_entity_poly.pdbx_seq_one_letter_code
_entity_poly.pdbx_strand_id
1 'polypeptide(L)'
;MQDKILITGYNGALAQRLRFFLENDYELIYLTSNKKSVDNHSIYYWDVKNNYVDENALLGCSHIIHLCGFNIMNSWSKKNKEKMYSSRVDTANLLFDKCKILGVNIKTFIGASAMGYYGLGVESDVDENSPLGEDWLAKLSFDWEAAANQFEKIGSRIVNLRISLMMDLNSGFLKVTLLPMRLGITSVFLPSNLAYSWIHIDDLCGFITYALRNQNIVGPFNMAAPNKQNQLEVIREIKKYIFKNALIFPIPLFLMKIILGGRSQVIKGGLHLKTDKLIDSGYKYKYPTISSFLKK
;
A
#
# COMPACT_ATOMS: atom_id res chain seq x y z
N MET A 1 -0.43 17.85 -24.75
CA MET A 1 -0.04 18.07 -23.34
C MET A 1 -0.02 16.71 -22.65
N GLN A 2 0.95 16.47 -21.79
CA GLN A 2 0.98 15.26 -20.96
C GLN A 2 -0.20 15.29 -19.97
N ASP A 3 -0.80 14.12 -19.70
CA ASP A 3 -1.82 14.02 -18.63
C ASP A 3 -1.16 14.30 -17.28
N LYS A 4 -1.86 15.07 -16.44
CA LYS A 4 -1.41 15.46 -15.09
C LYS A 4 -1.92 14.45 -14.06
N ILE A 5 -1.03 13.96 -13.20
CA ILE A 5 -1.34 13.02 -12.13
C ILE A 5 -1.09 13.67 -10.77
N LEU A 6 -2.09 13.71 -9.92
CA LEU A 6 -1.95 14.06 -8.52
C LEU A 6 -1.61 12.82 -7.69
N ILE A 7 -0.48 12.85 -6.98
CA ILE A 7 -0.03 11.78 -6.09
C ILE A 7 -0.04 12.28 -4.64
N THR A 8 -0.75 11.58 -3.75
CA THR A 8 -0.70 11.88 -2.32
C THR A 8 0.31 10.99 -1.60
N GLY A 9 0.73 11.41 -0.39
CA GLY A 9 1.73 10.65 0.36
C GLY A 9 3.16 10.87 -0.13
N TYR A 10 3.48 12.09 -0.55
CA TYR A 10 4.75 12.53 -1.15
C TYR A 10 6.02 11.92 -0.53
N ASN A 11 6.11 11.86 0.82
CA ASN A 11 7.27 11.30 1.53
C ASN A 11 7.26 9.76 1.66
N GLY A 12 6.22 9.09 1.17
CA GLY A 12 6.10 7.62 1.25
C GLY A 12 7.01 6.91 0.26
N ALA A 13 7.55 5.75 0.67
CA ALA A 13 8.44 4.95 -0.19
C ALA A 13 7.80 4.62 -1.55
N LEU A 14 6.50 4.26 -1.55
CA LEU A 14 5.78 3.94 -2.77
C LEU A 14 5.64 5.16 -3.70
N ALA A 15 5.26 6.33 -3.17
CA ALA A 15 5.13 7.55 -3.98
C ALA A 15 6.49 7.98 -4.58
N GLN A 16 7.56 7.90 -3.79
CA GLN A 16 8.91 8.21 -4.23
C GLN A 16 9.40 7.22 -5.31
N ARG A 17 9.09 5.92 -5.16
CA ARG A 17 9.46 4.91 -6.15
C ARG A 17 8.65 5.04 -7.43
N LEU A 18 7.35 5.33 -7.31
CA LEU A 18 6.43 5.48 -8.43
C LEU A 18 6.81 6.63 -9.37
N ARG A 19 7.44 7.69 -8.84
CA ARG A 19 7.97 8.79 -9.64
C ARG A 19 8.78 8.28 -10.83
N PHE A 20 9.72 7.38 -10.61
CA PHE A 20 10.60 6.84 -11.67
C PHE A 20 9.86 6.04 -12.76
N PHE A 21 8.64 5.60 -12.49
CA PHE A 21 7.80 4.87 -13.43
C PHE A 21 6.91 5.79 -14.28
N LEU A 22 6.68 7.03 -13.81
CA LEU A 22 5.67 7.91 -14.39
C LEU A 22 6.23 9.23 -14.94
N GLU A 23 7.37 9.73 -14.44
CA GLU A 23 7.86 11.08 -14.73
C GLU A 23 8.20 11.35 -16.20
N ASN A 24 8.42 10.32 -17.02
CA ASN A 24 8.69 10.48 -18.45
C ASN A 24 7.40 10.65 -19.28
N ASP A 25 6.26 10.15 -18.79
CA ASP A 25 5.00 10.08 -19.55
C ASP A 25 3.93 11.04 -19.02
N TYR A 26 4.06 11.50 -17.77
CA TYR A 26 3.06 12.29 -17.05
C TYR A 26 3.67 13.50 -16.35
N GLU A 27 2.88 14.56 -16.23
CA GLU A 27 3.17 15.66 -15.30
C GLU A 27 2.77 15.23 -13.90
N LEU A 28 3.73 15.18 -12.95
CA LEU A 28 3.48 14.69 -11.60
C LEU A 28 3.33 15.86 -10.61
N ILE A 29 2.20 15.87 -9.93
CA ILE A 29 1.86 16.81 -8.88
C ILE A 29 1.73 16.05 -7.55
N TYR A 30 2.18 16.66 -6.48
CA TYR A 30 2.16 16.07 -5.14
C TYR A 30 1.45 16.96 -4.13
N LEU A 31 0.78 16.32 -3.16
CA LEU A 31 0.25 17.00 -1.98
C LEU A 31 1.07 16.64 -0.74
N THR A 32 1.38 17.64 0.05
CA THR A 32 2.08 17.53 1.33
C THR A 32 1.41 18.34 2.42
N SER A 33 1.38 17.81 3.65
CA SER A 33 0.99 18.59 4.84
C SER A 33 2.16 19.37 5.46
N ASN A 34 3.38 19.22 4.94
CA ASN A 34 4.56 19.93 5.38
C ASN A 34 4.78 21.19 4.53
N LYS A 35 4.45 22.36 5.06
CA LYS A 35 4.62 23.65 4.37
C LYS A 35 6.05 23.90 3.88
N LYS A 36 7.08 23.35 4.56
CA LYS A 36 8.48 23.52 4.17
C LYS A 36 8.85 22.75 2.89
N SER A 37 8.04 21.78 2.48
CA SER A 37 8.28 20.97 1.28
C SER A 37 7.53 21.49 0.06
N VAL A 38 6.76 22.56 0.19
CA VAL A 38 5.99 23.18 -0.90
C VAL A 38 6.92 23.97 -1.82
N ASP A 39 6.82 23.73 -3.14
CA ASP A 39 7.56 24.47 -4.18
C ASP A 39 6.65 25.29 -5.11
N ASN A 40 5.32 25.14 -5.00
CA ASN A 40 4.28 25.77 -5.82
C ASN A 40 4.37 25.47 -7.32
N HIS A 41 5.12 24.45 -7.71
CA HIS A 41 5.25 23.98 -9.10
C HIS A 41 4.78 22.53 -9.24
N SER A 42 5.32 21.66 -8.40
CA SER A 42 5.00 20.23 -8.38
C SER A 42 4.51 19.74 -7.02
N ILE A 43 4.80 20.46 -5.94
CA ILE A 43 4.44 20.08 -4.56
C ILE A 43 3.61 21.18 -3.93
N TYR A 44 2.35 20.88 -3.67
CA TYR A 44 1.37 21.82 -3.13
C TYR A 44 0.94 21.44 -1.72
N TYR A 45 0.44 22.42 -0.98
CA TYR A 45 0.00 22.25 0.40
C TYR A 45 -1.44 21.78 0.49
N TRP A 46 -1.72 20.90 1.44
CA TRP A 46 -3.05 20.59 1.91
C TRP A 46 -3.12 20.46 3.43
N ASP A 47 -4.31 20.67 3.99
CA ASP A 47 -4.58 20.54 5.42
C ASP A 47 -6.00 19.99 5.63
N VAL A 48 -6.09 18.70 5.93
CA VAL A 48 -7.37 18.00 6.11
C VAL A 48 -8.17 18.57 7.28
N LYS A 49 -7.48 18.99 8.36
CA LYS A 49 -8.17 19.55 9.54
C LYS A 49 -8.86 20.87 9.24
N ASN A 50 -8.26 21.67 8.38
CA ASN A 50 -8.81 22.96 7.96
C ASN A 50 -9.58 22.87 6.63
N ASN A 51 -9.88 21.66 6.15
CA ASN A 51 -10.59 21.42 4.88
C ASN A 51 -9.96 22.16 3.69
N TYR A 52 -8.62 22.23 3.66
CA TYR A 52 -7.87 22.99 2.67
C TYR A 52 -7.07 22.09 1.73
N VAL A 53 -7.18 22.36 0.45
CA VAL A 53 -6.29 21.86 -0.62
C VAL A 53 -5.96 23.04 -1.52
N ASP A 54 -4.70 23.22 -1.89
CA ASP A 54 -4.31 24.18 -2.91
C ASP A 54 -4.94 23.78 -4.25
N GLU A 55 -5.80 24.62 -4.80
CA GLU A 55 -6.60 24.32 -5.99
C GLU A 55 -5.72 24.12 -7.24
N ASN A 56 -4.54 24.77 -7.30
CA ASN A 56 -3.59 24.60 -8.40
C ASN A 56 -3.09 23.15 -8.52
N ALA A 57 -3.10 22.38 -7.42
CA ALA A 57 -2.78 20.98 -7.43
C ALA A 57 -3.83 20.13 -8.16
N LEU A 58 -5.09 20.58 -8.19
CA LEU A 58 -6.21 19.86 -8.78
C LEU A 58 -6.51 20.30 -10.22
N LEU A 59 -6.31 21.58 -10.52
CA LEU A 59 -6.63 22.14 -11.83
C LEU A 59 -5.82 21.45 -12.93
N GLY A 60 -6.52 20.91 -13.92
CA GLY A 60 -5.95 20.18 -15.04
C GLY A 60 -5.51 18.75 -14.74
N CYS A 61 -5.72 18.24 -13.52
CA CYS A 61 -5.45 16.84 -13.21
C CYS A 61 -6.40 15.90 -13.95
N SER A 62 -5.84 14.86 -14.58
CA SER A 62 -6.57 13.77 -15.22
C SER A 62 -6.69 12.54 -14.32
N HIS A 63 -5.74 12.33 -13.42
CA HIS A 63 -5.67 11.13 -12.58
C HIS A 63 -5.26 11.49 -11.14
N ILE A 64 -5.77 10.72 -10.19
CA ILE A 64 -5.34 10.78 -8.79
C ILE A 64 -4.80 9.41 -8.37
N ILE A 65 -3.63 9.40 -7.74
CA ILE A 65 -3.05 8.21 -7.08
C ILE A 65 -2.96 8.53 -5.59
N HIS A 66 -3.86 7.92 -4.80
CA HIS A 66 -4.03 8.22 -3.39
C HIS A 66 -3.31 7.21 -2.49
N LEU A 67 -2.08 7.56 -2.05
CA LEU A 67 -1.18 6.68 -1.31
C LEU A 67 -0.92 7.15 0.13
N CYS A 68 -1.49 8.26 0.57
CA CYS A 68 -1.21 8.78 1.89
C CYS A 68 -1.82 7.90 2.98
N GLY A 69 -1.09 7.77 4.10
CA GLY A 69 -1.56 7.02 5.25
C GLY A 69 -0.60 7.12 6.43
N PHE A 70 -1.12 7.44 7.61
CA PHE A 70 -0.35 7.38 8.84
C PHE A 70 0.05 5.93 9.14
N ASN A 71 1.32 5.72 9.55
CA ASN A 71 1.90 4.38 9.68
C ASN A 71 1.11 3.50 10.66
N ILE A 72 0.61 2.37 10.16
CA ILE A 72 -0.21 1.40 10.90
C ILE A 72 0.55 0.72 12.06
N MET A 73 1.88 0.71 12.02
CA MET A 73 2.72 0.16 13.08
C MET A 73 2.92 1.11 14.27
N ASN A 74 2.41 2.34 14.22
CA ASN A 74 2.31 3.17 15.43
C ASN A 74 1.34 2.55 16.44
N SER A 75 1.47 2.92 17.72
CA SER A 75 0.59 2.40 18.78
C SER A 75 -0.89 2.61 18.43
N TRP A 76 -1.75 1.62 18.71
CA TRP A 76 -3.19 1.69 18.41
C TRP A 76 -4.00 2.43 19.49
N SER A 77 -3.44 3.54 20.01
CA SER A 77 -4.20 4.47 20.85
C SER A 77 -5.34 5.12 20.05
N LYS A 78 -6.37 5.60 20.75
CA LYS A 78 -7.50 6.33 20.12
C LYS A 78 -7.00 7.43 19.19
N LYS A 79 -6.09 8.29 19.66
CA LYS A 79 -5.48 9.38 18.87
C LYS A 79 -4.78 8.91 17.60
N ASN A 80 -4.08 7.78 17.65
CA ASN A 80 -3.39 7.26 16.46
C ASN A 80 -4.35 6.57 15.50
N LYS A 81 -5.40 5.89 16.00
CA LYS A 81 -6.46 5.33 15.14
C LYS A 81 -7.19 6.45 14.39
N GLU A 82 -7.49 7.56 15.06
CA GLU A 82 -8.06 8.75 14.42
C GLU A 82 -7.14 9.30 13.31
N LYS A 83 -5.83 9.36 13.55
CA LYS A 83 -4.86 9.77 12.51
C LYS A 83 -4.80 8.76 11.37
N MET A 84 -4.87 7.45 11.65
CA MET A 84 -4.88 6.40 10.63
C MET A 84 -6.12 6.51 9.75
N TYR A 85 -7.26 6.81 10.34
CA TYR A 85 -8.52 7.04 9.65
C TYR A 85 -8.44 8.32 8.81
N SER A 86 -8.17 9.45 9.43
CA SER A 86 -8.16 10.76 8.79
C SER A 86 -7.18 10.84 7.63
N SER A 87 -5.97 10.27 7.80
CA SER A 87 -4.96 10.25 6.73
C SER A 87 -5.33 9.42 5.51
N ARG A 88 -6.41 8.65 5.54
CA ARG A 88 -6.89 7.78 4.46
C ARG A 88 -8.26 8.21 3.96
N VAL A 89 -9.23 8.19 4.87
CA VAL A 89 -10.64 8.42 4.54
C VAL A 89 -10.93 9.90 4.38
N ASP A 90 -10.59 10.74 5.39
CA ASP A 90 -10.90 12.17 5.32
C ASP A 90 -10.11 12.86 4.21
N THR A 91 -8.88 12.40 3.93
CA THR A 91 -8.08 12.91 2.81
C THR A 91 -8.73 12.60 1.45
N ALA A 92 -9.26 11.39 1.26
CA ALA A 92 -9.95 11.02 0.02
C ALA A 92 -11.26 11.80 -0.14
N ASN A 93 -12.04 11.93 0.95
CA ASN A 93 -13.27 12.73 0.96
C ASN A 93 -12.98 14.20 0.61
N LEU A 94 -11.95 14.79 1.22
CA LEU A 94 -11.54 16.16 0.93
C LEU A 94 -11.21 16.36 -0.56
N LEU A 95 -10.46 15.42 -1.16
CA LEU A 95 -10.14 15.47 -2.59
C LEU A 95 -11.41 15.37 -3.44
N PHE A 96 -12.33 14.46 -3.11
CA PHE A 96 -13.59 14.31 -3.81
C PHE A 96 -14.42 15.60 -3.78
N ASP A 97 -14.61 16.18 -2.59
CA ASP A 97 -15.38 17.42 -2.42
C ASP A 97 -14.77 18.58 -3.22
N LYS A 98 -13.45 18.72 -3.17
CA LYS A 98 -12.75 19.78 -3.93
C LYS A 98 -12.83 19.55 -5.43
N CYS A 99 -12.62 18.33 -5.94
CA CYS A 99 -12.79 18.04 -7.36
C CYS A 99 -14.23 18.33 -7.84
N LYS A 100 -15.24 17.98 -7.04
CA LYS A 100 -16.63 18.26 -7.35
C LYS A 100 -16.94 19.76 -7.38
N ILE A 101 -16.45 20.55 -6.39
CA ILE A 101 -16.66 22.01 -6.33
C ILE A 101 -16.00 22.69 -7.52
N LEU A 102 -14.79 22.28 -7.89
CA LEU A 102 -14.01 22.88 -8.97
C LEU A 102 -14.39 22.36 -10.37
N GLY A 103 -15.27 21.36 -10.46
CA GLY A 103 -15.65 20.73 -11.73
C GLY A 103 -14.48 20.01 -12.41
N VAL A 104 -13.49 19.51 -11.63
CA VAL A 104 -12.33 18.81 -12.19
C VAL A 104 -12.73 17.40 -12.60
N ASN A 105 -12.49 17.06 -13.87
CA ASN A 105 -12.81 15.74 -14.43
C ASN A 105 -11.64 14.77 -14.20
N ILE A 106 -11.73 13.94 -13.19
CA ILE A 106 -10.75 12.88 -12.89
C ILE A 106 -11.13 11.62 -13.66
N LYS A 107 -10.34 11.25 -14.68
CA LYS A 107 -10.54 10.03 -15.50
C LYS A 107 -10.35 8.75 -14.66
N THR A 108 -9.34 8.74 -13.76
CA THR A 108 -9.01 7.55 -12.96
C THR A 108 -8.59 7.96 -11.56
N PHE A 109 -9.16 7.26 -10.57
CA PHE A 109 -8.70 7.31 -9.19
C PHE A 109 -8.12 5.94 -8.80
N ILE A 110 -6.82 5.90 -8.48
CA ILE A 110 -6.15 4.70 -7.96
C ILE A 110 -5.93 4.91 -6.46
N GLY A 111 -6.66 4.17 -5.64
CA GLY A 111 -6.58 4.23 -4.18
C GLY A 111 -5.75 3.10 -3.61
N ALA A 112 -4.81 3.41 -2.70
CA ALA A 112 -4.28 2.38 -1.84
C ALA A 112 -5.40 1.85 -0.93
N SER A 113 -5.36 0.56 -0.67
CA SER A 113 -6.10 -0.18 0.33
C SER A 113 -5.14 -1.20 0.96
N ALA A 114 -5.61 -2.14 1.74
CA ALA A 114 -4.74 -3.10 2.40
C ALA A 114 -5.37 -4.50 2.47
N MET A 115 -4.53 -5.53 2.55
CA MET A 115 -4.97 -6.89 2.87
C MET A 115 -5.76 -6.98 4.19
N GLY A 116 -5.63 -5.97 5.05
CA GLY A 116 -6.43 -5.81 6.26
C GLY A 116 -7.94 -5.74 6.02
N TYR A 117 -8.39 -5.49 4.78
CA TYR A 117 -9.81 -5.56 4.38
C TYR A 117 -10.46 -6.90 4.77
N TYR A 118 -9.71 -8.00 4.67
CA TYR A 118 -10.20 -9.34 4.98
C TYR A 118 -10.14 -9.70 6.48
N GLY A 119 -9.64 -8.79 7.32
CA GLY A 119 -9.45 -9.01 8.75
C GLY A 119 -8.07 -9.59 9.09
N LEU A 120 -7.65 -9.38 10.33
CA LEU A 120 -6.40 -9.87 10.87
C LEU A 120 -6.57 -11.21 11.58
N GLY A 121 -5.55 -12.07 11.45
CA GLY A 121 -5.52 -13.35 12.15
C GLY A 121 -6.42 -14.43 11.57
N VAL A 122 -7.06 -14.17 10.44
CA VAL A 122 -7.79 -15.16 9.67
C VAL A 122 -6.78 -16.00 8.89
N GLU A 123 -6.94 -17.33 8.93
CA GLU A 123 -6.12 -18.27 8.16
C GLU A 123 -6.95 -18.76 6.97
N SER A 124 -6.87 -18.05 5.86
CA SER A 124 -7.64 -18.40 4.66
C SER A 124 -7.01 -17.89 3.38
N ASP A 125 -7.39 -18.55 2.28
CA ASP A 125 -7.17 -18.06 0.93
C ASP A 125 -8.32 -17.10 0.57
N VAL A 126 -8.01 -15.86 0.23
CA VAL A 126 -8.98 -14.81 -0.07
C VAL A 126 -8.75 -14.21 -1.45
N ASP A 127 -9.84 -13.97 -2.17
CA ASP A 127 -9.89 -13.21 -3.40
C ASP A 127 -10.61 -11.87 -3.20
N GLU A 128 -10.77 -11.09 -4.26
CA GLU A 128 -11.38 -9.77 -4.20
C GLU A 128 -12.88 -9.80 -3.86
N ASN A 129 -13.55 -10.95 -4.02
CA ASN A 129 -14.97 -11.17 -3.69
C ASN A 129 -15.16 -11.69 -2.25
N SER A 130 -14.08 -12.05 -1.59
CA SER A 130 -14.12 -12.55 -0.21
C SER A 130 -14.68 -11.48 0.75
N PRO A 131 -15.44 -11.90 1.78
CA PRO A 131 -16.12 -10.97 2.67
C PRO A 131 -15.18 -10.08 3.45
N LEU A 132 -15.71 -8.93 3.86
CA LEU A 132 -15.08 -8.00 4.79
C LEU A 132 -14.82 -8.68 6.13
N GLY A 133 -13.62 -8.48 6.70
CA GLY A 133 -13.31 -8.89 8.06
C GLY A 133 -14.05 -8.06 9.12
N GLU A 134 -14.06 -8.54 10.36
CA GLU A 134 -14.86 -7.92 11.44
C GLU A 134 -14.06 -6.94 12.32
N ASP A 135 -12.74 -6.88 12.16
CA ASP A 135 -11.90 -6.01 13.00
C ASP A 135 -11.85 -4.55 12.51
N TRP A 136 -11.26 -3.68 13.34
CA TRP A 136 -11.20 -2.25 13.05
C TRP A 136 -10.33 -1.91 11.84
N LEU A 137 -9.34 -2.74 11.47
CA LEU A 137 -8.53 -2.55 10.26
C LEU A 137 -9.32 -2.91 9.00
N ALA A 138 -10.15 -3.94 9.09
CA ALA A 138 -11.06 -4.29 8.01
C ALA A 138 -12.03 -3.14 7.76
N LYS A 139 -12.64 -2.61 8.84
CA LYS A 139 -13.50 -1.43 8.72
C LYS A 139 -12.75 -0.21 8.17
N LEU A 140 -11.54 0.06 8.62
CA LEU A 140 -10.73 1.16 8.10
C LEU A 140 -10.46 0.99 6.59
N SER A 141 -10.13 -0.22 6.15
CA SER A 141 -9.88 -0.51 4.73
C SER A 141 -11.15 -0.37 3.89
N PHE A 142 -12.29 -0.81 4.41
CA PHE A 142 -13.60 -0.65 3.78
C PHE A 142 -13.96 0.83 3.62
N ASP A 143 -13.86 1.62 4.70
CA ASP A 143 -14.18 3.05 4.67
C ASP A 143 -13.23 3.80 3.71
N TRP A 144 -11.98 3.36 3.59
CA TRP A 144 -11.01 3.91 2.65
C TRP A 144 -11.39 3.62 1.19
N GLU A 145 -11.76 2.38 0.87
CA GLU A 145 -12.26 2.02 -0.46
C GLU A 145 -13.58 2.76 -0.77
N ALA A 146 -14.48 2.89 0.22
CA ALA A 146 -15.73 3.62 0.06
C ALA A 146 -15.51 5.12 -0.24
N ALA A 147 -14.50 5.74 0.39
CA ALA A 147 -14.11 7.12 0.09
C ALA A 147 -13.54 7.28 -1.32
N ALA A 148 -12.75 6.31 -1.80
CA ALA A 148 -12.27 6.27 -3.18
C ALA A 148 -13.43 6.08 -4.19
N ASN A 149 -14.35 5.18 -3.89
CA ASN A 149 -15.47 4.84 -4.78
C ASN A 149 -16.46 6.01 -4.99
N GLN A 150 -16.44 7.04 -4.12
CA GLN A 150 -17.26 8.24 -4.34
C GLN A 150 -16.92 8.95 -5.67
N PHE A 151 -15.67 8.84 -6.14
CA PHE A 151 -15.25 9.44 -7.40
C PHE A 151 -16.01 8.89 -8.63
N GLU A 152 -16.65 7.71 -8.53
CA GLU A 152 -17.58 7.22 -9.55
C GLU A 152 -18.72 8.21 -9.84
N LYS A 153 -19.17 8.95 -8.81
CA LYS A 153 -20.25 9.95 -8.93
C LYS A 153 -19.87 11.14 -9.83
N ILE A 154 -18.59 11.35 -10.08
CA ILE A 154 -18.06 12.36 -11.00
C ILE A 154 -17.45 11.75 -12.27
N GLY A 155 -17.74 10.46 -12.54
CA GLY A 155 -17.37 9.76 -13.77
C GLY A 155 -15.98 9.14 -13.76
N SER A 156 -15.30 9.06 -12.61
CA SER A 156 -13.98 8.45 -12.51
C SER A 156 -14.04 6.92 -12.52
N ARG A 157 -13.08 6.30 -13.19
CA ARG A 157 -12.79 4.87 -13.05
C ARG A 157 -11.99 4.65 -11.76
N ILE A 158 -12.39 3.68 -10.95
CA ILE A 158 -11.78 3.40 -9.65
C ILE A 158 -10.97 2.11 -9.68
N VAL A 159 -9.77 2.16 -9.06
CA VAL A 159 -8.93 0.97 -8.82
C VAL A 159 -8.46 1.00 -7.37
N ASN A 160 -8.86 0.02 -6.57
CA ASN A 160 -8.46 -0.11 -5.17
C ASN A 160 -7.39 -1.19 -5.01
N LEU A 161 -6.23 -0.83 -4.46
CA LEU A 161 -5.07 -1.71 -4.34
C LEU A 161 -5.04 -2.32 -2.93
N ARG A 162 -5.51 -3.55 -2.73
CA ARG A 162 -5.42 -4.29 -1.46
C ARG A 162 -4.02 -4.83 -1.27
N ILE A 163 -3.14 -3.96 -0.79
CA ILE A 163 -1.70 -4.19 -0.73
C ILE A 163 -1.36 -5.16 0.40
N SER A 164 -0.58 -6.19 0.08
CA SER A 164 0.05 -7.11 1.02
C SER A 164 1.32 -6.51 1.63
N LEU A 165 2.21 -7.31 2.22
CA LEU A 165 3.49 -6.83 2.73
C LEU A 165 4.38 -6.33 1.59
N MET A 166 4.61 -5.04 1.55
CA MET A 166 5.47 -4.44 0.54
C MET A 166 6.95 -4.75 0.84
N MET A 167 7.63 -5.39 -0.13
CA MET A 167 9.05 -5.72 -0.08
C MET A 167 9.86 -4.64 -0.80
N ASP A 168 10.73 -3.97 -0.04
CA ASP A 168 11.72 -3.02 -0.53
C ASP A 168 12.97 -3.08 0.38
N LEU A 169 14.15 -3.16 -0.21
CA LEU A 169 15.42 -3.25 0.52
C LEU A 169 15.69 -2.02 1.43
N ASN A 170 15.15 -0.87 1.05
CA ASN A 170 15.41 0.41 1.70
C ASN A 170 14.28 0.86 2.64
N SER A 171 13.14 0.18 2.62
CA SER A 171 11.98 0.59 3.41
C SER A 171 11.15 -0.60 3.93
N GLY A 172 10.21 -0.31 4.83
CA GLY A 172 9.18 -1.24 5.28
C GLY A 172 9.70 -2.50 5.98
N PHE A 173 8.98 -3.60 5.78
CA PHE A 173 9.21 -4.88 6.44
C PHE A 173 10.62 -5.45 6.17
N LEU A 174 11.05 -5.45 4.92
CA LEU A 174 12.32 -6.07 4.54
C LEU A 174 13.50 -5.35 5.18
N LYS A 175 13.52 -4.02 5.20
CA LYS A 175 14.55 -3.23 5.88
C LYS A 175 14.70 -3.60 7.36
N VAL A 176 13.58 -3.74 8.07
CA VAL A 176 13.56 -4.11 9.49
C VAL A 176 14.07 -5.53 9.70
N THR A 177 13.70 -6.46 8.81
CA THR A 177 14.14 -7.87 8.84
C THR A 177 15.65 -8.00 8.57
N LEU A 178 16.19 -7.20 7.64
CA LEU A 178 17.59 -7.26 7.26
C LEU A 178 18.54 -6.68 8.34
N LEU A 179 18.07 -5.75 9.17
CA LEU A 179 18.92 -5.10 10.17
C LEU A 179 19.53 -6.09 11.18
N PRO A 180 18.76 -6.95 11.89
CA PRO A 180 19.35 -7.97 12.75
C PRO A 180 20.06 -9.07 11.97
N MET A 181 19.64 -9.36 10.73
CA MET A 181 20.28 -10.36 9.88
C MET A 181 21.73 -10.01 9.56
N ARG A 182 22.06 -8.72 9.45
CA ARG A 182 23.45 -8.22 9.31
C ARG A 182 24.33 -8.55 10.52
N LEU A 183 23.71 -8.74 11.69
CA LEU A 183 24.38 -9.15 12.92
C LEU A 183 24.38 -10.69 13.09
N GLY A 184 24.03 -11.44 12.06
CA GLY A 184 24.01 -12.90 12.07
C GLY A 184 22.75 -13.52 12.67
N ILE A 185 21.69 -12.74 12.93
CA ILE A 185 20.48 -13.21 13.59
C ILE A 185 19.26 -12.75 12.80
N THR A 186 18.29 -13.65 12.61
CA THR A 186 16.96 -13.30 12.12
C THR A 186 15.89 -14.03 12.90
N SER A 187 14.64 -13.61 12.80
CA SER A 187 13.54 -14.21 13.54
C SER A 187 12.37 -14.58 12.64
N VAL A 188 11.64 -15.63 13.07
CA VAL A 188 10.31 -15.98 12.55
C VAL A 188 9.32 -15.99 13.72
N PHE A 189 8.08 -15.60 13.48
CA PHE A 189 7.04 -15.60 14.49
C PHE A 189 6.27 -16.93 14.43
N LEU A 190 6.04 -17.53 15.60
CA LEU A 190 5.32 -18.79 15.67
C LEU A 190 3.80 -18.56 15.80
N PRO A 191 2.98 -19.34 15.06
CA PRO A 191 3.35 -20.37 14.08
C PRO A 191 3.89 -19.77 12.77
N SER A 192 5.03 -20.28 12.28
CA SER A 192 5.74 -19.73 11.12
C SER A 192 5.30 -20.33 9.77
N ASN A 193 4.39 -21.30 9.80
CA ASN A 193 3.82 -21.96 8.63
C ASN A 193 2.59 -21.24 8.06
N LEU A 194 2.16 -20.15 8.68
CA LEU A 194 1.05 -19.34 8.19
C LEU A 194 1.41 -18.63 6.89
N ALA A 195 0.42 -18.52 5.99
CA ALA A 195 0.59 -17.79 4.74
C ALA A 195 1.12 -16.39 4.95
N TYR A 196 2.00 -15.94 4.07
CA TYR A 196 2.70 -14.66 4.19
C TYR A 196 2.73 -13.95 2.83
N SER A 197 1.63 -13.30 2.51
CA SER A 197 1.49 -12.58 1.24
C SER A 197 2.37 -11.33 1.20
N TRP A 198 3.11 -11.16 0.11
CA TRP A 198 4.01 -10.03 -0.09
C TRP A 198 4.00 -9.60 -1.56
N ILE A 199 4.42 -8.37 -1.84
CA ILE A 199 4.62 -7.84 -3.19
C ILE A 199 5.89 -6.99 -3.23
N HIS A 200 6.66 -7.05 -4.31
CA HIS A 200 7.78 -6.15 -4.51
C HIS A 200 7.29 -4.74 -4.89
N ILE A 201 7.94 -3.69 -4.37
CA ILE A 201 7.56 -2.30 -4.62
C ILE A 201 7.53 -1.94 -6.12
N ASP A 202 8.45 -2.51 -6.93
CA ASP A 202 8.45 -2.26 -8.38
C ASP A 202 7.27 -2.91 -9.08
N ASP A 203 6.78 -4.07 -8.60
CA ASP A 203 5.57 -4.69 -9.16
C ASP A 203 4.33 -3.88 -8.81
N LEU A 204 4.29 -3.32 -7.61
CA LEU A 204 3.21 -2.41 -7.23
C LEU A 204 3.21 -1.13 -8.09
N CYS A 205 4.39 -0.50 -8.29
CA CYS A 205 4.54 0.63 -9.21
C CYS A 205 4.20 0.26 -10.66
N GLY A 206 4.66 -0.90 -11.12
CA GLY A 206 4.39 -1.41 -12.45
C GLY A 206 2.90 -1.63 -12.69
N PHE A 207 2.18 -2.21 -11.71
CA PHE A 207 0.74 -2.39 -11.83
C PHE A 207 -0.02 -1.06 -11.81
N ILE A 208 0.37 -0.09 -10.98
CA ILE A 208 -0.22 1.26 -11.00
C ILE A 208 -0.07 1.88 -12.39
N THR A 209 1.13 1.80 -12.98
CA THR A 209 1.39 2.30 -14.33
C THR A 209 0.57 1.55 -15.38
N TYR A 210 0.47 0.23 -15.26
CA TYR A 210 -0.34 -0.61 -16.12
C TYR A 210 -1.82 -0.24 -16.03
N ALA A 211 -2.34 -0.03 -14.83
CA ALA A 211 -3.73 0.35 -14.59
C ALA A 211 -4.07 1.74 -15.16
N LEU A 212 -3.16 2.71 -15.11
CA LEU A 212 -3.36 4.02 -15.76
C LEU A 212 -3.60 3.89 -17.27
N ARG A 213 -2.84 3.00 -17.92
CA ARG A 213 -2.88 2.81 -19.37
C ARG A 213 -4.01 1.90 -19.87
N ASN A 214 -4.59 1.07 -18.98
CA ASN A 214 -5.58 0.05 -19.34
C ASN A 214 -6.95 0.36 -18.69
N GLN A 215 -7.88 0.79 -19.48
CA GLN A 215 -9.22 1.19 -19.00
C GLN A 215 -10.06 0.03 -18.46
N ASN A 216 -9.74 -1.22 -18.80
CA ASN A 216 -10.42 -2.42 -18.31
C ASN A 216 -10.05 -2.79 -16.86
N ILE A 217 -9.04 -2.14 -16.29
CA ILE A 217 -8.62 -2.36 -14.90
C ILE A 217 -9.55 -1.56 -13.98
N VAL A 218 -10.48 -2.23 -13.31
CA VAL A 218 -11.54 -1.61 -12.47
C VAL A 218 -11.75 -2.39 -11.17
N GLY A 219 -12.06 -1.65 -10.10
CA GLY A 219 -12.41 -2.21 -8.79
C GLY A 219 -11.19 -2.65 -7.96
N PRO A 220 -11.41 -3.51 -6.94
CA PRO A 220 -10.34 -3.97 -6.07
C PRO A 220 -9.42 -5.00 -6.74
N PHE A 221 -8.13 -4.95 -6.38
CA PHE A 221 -7.11 -5.92 -6.78
C PHE A 221 -6.27 -6.33 -5.58
N ASN A 222 -6.09 -7.62 -5.39
CA ASN A 222 -5.15 -8.18 -4.44
C ASN A 222 -3.71 -8.00 -4.94
N MET A 223 -2.98 -7.11 -4.29
CA MET A 223 -1.61 -6.79 -4.64
C MET A 223 -0.64 -7.70 -3.87
N ALA A 224 -0.39 -8.89 -4.41
CA ALA A 224 0.55 -9.87 -3.85
C ALA A 224 1.35 -10.57 -4.96
N ALA A 225 2.49 -11.17 -4.59
CA ALA A 225 3.22 -12.07 -5.47
C ALA A 225 2.41 -13.36 -5.72
N PRO A 226 2.56 -14.01 -6.90
CA PRO A 226 1.66 -15.09 -7.32
C PRO A 226 1.81 -16.38 -6.50
N ASN A 227 2.96 -16.59 -5.85
CA ASN A 227 3.26 -17.82 -5.15
C ASN A 227 2.85 -17.75 -3.68
N LYS A 228 2.08 -18.75 -3.23
CA LYS A 228 1.77 -18.92 -1.82
C LYS A 228 3.05 -19.35 -1.08
N GLN A 229 3.46 -18.54 -0.12
CA GLN A 229 4.61 -18.82 0.75
C GLN A 229 4.22 -18.58 2.20
N ASN A 230 4.90 -19.27 3.12
CA ASN A 230 4.81 -18.98 4.54
C ASN A 230 5.99 -18.10 5.00
N GLN A 231 5.90 -17.59 6.24
CA GLN A 231 6.94 -16.68 6.76
C GLN A 231 8.33 -17.34 6.80
N LEU A 232 8.40 -18.60 7.20
CA LEU A 232 9.67 -19.31 7.33
C LEU A 232 10.34 -19.49 5.95
N GLU A 233 9.55 -19.80 4.92
CA GLU A 233 10.05 -19.91 3.53
C GLU A 233 10.60 -18.59 3.05
N VAL A 234 9.85 -17.47 3.23
CA VAL A 234 10.28 -16.13 2.87
C VAL A 234 11.60 -15.76 3.57
N ILE A 235 11.71 -15.99 4.89
CA ILE A 235 12.92 -15.67 5.65
C ILE A 235 14.11 -16.56 5.23
N ARG A 236 13.89 -17.86 4.97
CA ARG A 236 14.94 -18.76 4.46
C ARG A 236 15.45 -18.35 3.10
N GLU A 237 14.56 -17.91 2.23
CA GLU A 237 14.93 -17.45 0.90
C GLU A 237 15.72 -16.13 0.97
N ILE A 238 15.29 -15.15 1.76
CA ILE A 238 16.05 -13.92 2.01
C ILE A 238 17.43 -14.23 2.57
N LYS A 239 17.50 -15.09 3.60
CA LYS A 239 18.75 -15.52 4.22
C LYS A 239 19.73 -16.11 3.20
N LYS A 240 19.24 -16.98 2.30
CA LYS A 240 20.06 -17.65 1.29
C LYS A 240 20.82 -16.68 0.39
N TYR A 241 20.21 -15.53 0.05
CA TYR A 241 20.78 -14.57 -0.90
C TYR A 241 21.54 -13.42 -0.22
N ILE A 242 21.17 -13.05 1.01
CA ILE A 242 21.72 -11.85 1.66
C ILE A 242 22.69 -12.21 2.79
N PHE A 243 22.30 -13.11 3.70
CA PHE A 243 23.10 -13.45 4.90
C PHE A 243 23.03 -14.96 5.22
N LYS A 244 23.74 -15.73 4.41
CA LYS A 244 23.69 -17.19 4.41
C LYS A 244 23.90 -17.84 5.79
N ASN A 245 24.73 -17.25 6.64
CA ASN A 245 25.09 -17.79 7.96
C ASN A 245 24.23 -17.25 9.11
N ALA A 246 23.22 -16.40 8.86
CA ALA A 246 22.36 -15.91 9.92
C ALA A 246 21.58 -17.07 10.58
N LEU A 247 21.47 -17.06 11.89
CA LEU A 247 20.69 -18.02 12.64
C LEU A 247 19.21 -17.57 12.70
N ILE A 248 18.28 -18.49 12.50
CA ILE A 248 16.84 -18.22 12.56
C ILE A 248 16.34 -18.58 13.96
N PHE A 249 15.85 -17.58 14.70
CA PHE A 249 15.26 -17.77 16.02
C PHE A 249 13.74 -17.73 15.94
N PRO A 250 13.04 -18.79 16.41
CA PRO A 250 11.59 -18.78 16.50
C PRO A 250 11.17 -17.92 17.72
N ILE A 251 10.31 -16.92 17.47
CA ILE A 251 9.76 -16.05 18.51
C ILE A 251 8.26 -16.40 18.66
N PRO A 252 7.82 -16.86 19.84
CA PRO A 252 6.40 -17.07 20.10
C PRO A 252 5.60 -15.77 19.98
N LEU A 253 4.47 -15.82 19.28
CA LEU A 253 3.66 -14.61 18.99
C LEU A 253 3.18 -13.92 20.27
N PHE A 254 2.98 -14.64 21.39
CA PHE A 254 2.57 -14.03 22.64
C PHE A 254 3.58 -13.02 23.18
N LEU A 255 4.89 -13.23 22.97
CA LEU A 255 5.94 -12.26 23.32
C LEU A 255 5.81 -10.99 22.49
N MET A 256 5.53 -11.15 21.20
CA MET A 256 5.28 -10.00 20.32
C MET A 256 4.00 -9.26 20.72
N LYS A 257 3.00 -9.96 21.23
CA LYS A 257 1.76 -9.34 21.75
C LYS A 257 2.03 -8.45 22.95
N ILE A 258 2.97 -8.84 23.84
CA ILE A 258 3.39 -8.02 24.98
C ILE A 258 4.05 -6.71 24.49
N ILE A 259 4.93 -6.79 23.48
CA ILE A 259 5.70 -5.64 22.96
C ILE A 259 4.85 -4.75 22.06
N LEU A 260 4.09 -5.35 21.15
CA LEU A 260 3.36 -4.64 20.09
C LEU A 260 1.86 -4.48 20.36
N GLY A 261 1.33 -5.16 21.38
CA GLY A 261 -0.12 -5.21 21.61
C GLY A 261 -0.87 -5.80 20.41
N GLY A 262 -1.98 -5.19 20.05
CA GLY A 262 -2.80 -5.62 18.89
C GLY A 262 -2.06 -5.62 17.56
N ARG A 263 -1.01 -4.81 17.40
CA ARG A 263 -0.18 -4.74 16.18
C ARG A 263 0.54 -6.04 15.86
N SER A 264 0.72 -6.92 16.82
CA SER A 264 1.29 -8.26 16.62
C SER A 264 0.50 -9.09 15.60
N GLN A 265 -0.80 -8.82 15.44
CA GLN A 265 -1.65 -9.49 14.46
C GLN A 265 -1.27 -9.13 13.01
N VAL A 266 -0.77 -7.90 12.78
CA VAL A 266 -0.31 -7.46 11.44
C VAL A 266 0.89 -8.28 10.97
N ILE A 267 1.76 -8.70 11.90
CA ILE A 267 2.97 -9.47 11.58
C ILE A 267 2.76 -11.00 11.65
N LYS A 268 1.64 -11.44 12.19
CA LYS A 268 1.33 -12.88 12.34
C LYS A 268 1.28 -13.60 10.99
N GLY A 269 0.73 -12.94 9.97
CA GLY A 269 0.37 -13.61 8.71
C GLY A 269 -0.95 -14.37 8.82
N GLY A 270 -1.20 -15.28 7.90
CA GLY A 270 -2.39 -16.14 7.83
C GLY A 270 -3.22 -15.95 6.55
N LEU A 271 -3.25 -14.76 6.00
CA LEU A 271 -3.95 -14.46 4.76
C LEU A 271 -3.07 -14.81 3.55
N HIS A 272 -3.58 -15.66 2.68
CA HIS A 272 -3.08 -15.83 1.33
C HIS A 272 -3.99 -15.08 0.37
N LEU A 273 -3.49 -14.01 -0.22
CA LEU A 273 -4.19 -13.23 -1.24
C LEU A 273 -4.04 -13.96 -2.58
N LYS A 274 -5.16 -14.49 -3.10
CA LYS A 274 -5.22 -14.99 -4.47
C LYS A 274 -5.02 -13.84 -5.44
N THR A 275 -4.25 -14.09 -6.50
CA THR A 275 -3.86 -13.07 -7.47
C THR A 275 -4.36 -13.41 -8.90
N ASP A 276 -5.34 -14.30 -9.00
CA ASP A 276 -5.89 -14.74 -10.28
C ASP A 276 -6.39 -13.54 -11.10
N LYS A 277 -7.17 -12.64 -10.50
CA LYS A 277 -7.65 -11.42 -11.14
C LYS A 277 -6.51 -10.53 -11.65
N LEU A 278 -5.42 -10.42 -10.89
CA LEU A 278 -4.24 -9.65 -11.29
C LEU A 278 -3.53 -10.28 -12.48
N ILE A 279 -3.39 -11.61 -12.50
CA ILE A 279 -2.78 -12.37 -13.59
C ILE A 279 -3.67 -12.32 -14.85
N ASP A 280 -4.97 -12.56 -14.67
CA ASP A 280 -5.97 -12.56 -15.76
C ASP A 280 -6.14 -11.17 -16.39
N SER A 281 -5.80 -10.10 -15.66
CA SER A 281 -5.74 -8.75 -16.21
C SER A 281 -4.68 -8.54 -17.30
N GLY A 282 -3.75 -9.51 -17.45
CA GLY A 282 -2.61 -9.45 -18.36
C GLY A 282 -1.36 -8.79 -17.78
N TYR A 283 -1.38 -8.39 -16.50
CA TYR A 283 -0.19 -7.85 -15.84
C TYR A 283 0.91 -8.92 -15.70
N LYS A 284 2.14 -8.53 -15.99
CA LYS A 284 3.31 -9.42 -15.88
C LYS A 284 4.22 -8.94 -14.76
N TYR A 285 4.41 -9.78 -13.75
CA TYR A 285 5.31 -9.49 -12.64
C TYR A 285 6.76 -9.39 -13.11
N LYS A 286 7.46 -8.39 -12.61
CA LYS A 286 8.91 -8.26 -12.72
C LYS A 286 9.62 -9.16 -11.70
N TYR A 287 9.05 -9.26 -10.49
CA TYR A 287 9.60 -9.99 -9.35
C TYR A 287 8.58 -10.95 -8.73
N PRO A 288 8.26 -12.06 -9.42
CA PRO A 288 7.26 -13.01 -8.93
C PRO A 288 7.74 -13.85 -7.72
N THR A 289 9.04 -13.84 -7.41
CA THR A 289 9.66 -14.60 -6.31
C THR A 289 10.67 -13.73 -5.54
N ILE A 290 10.94 -14.09 -4.27
CA ILE A 290 11.99 -13.42 -3.48
C ILE A 290 13.35 -13.49 -4.18
N SER A 291 13.68 -14.65 -4.76
CA SER A 291 14.95 -14.84 -5.49
C SER A 291 15.07 -13.94 -6.72
N SER A 292 13.98 -13.58 -7.37
CA SER A 292 14.02 -12.79 -8.60
C SER A 292 14.53 -11.36 -8.39
N PHE A 293 14.33 -10.77 -7.19
CA PHE A 293 14.85 -9.44 -6.88
C PHE A 293 16.10 -9.43 -5.98
N LEU A 294 16.47 -10.57 -5.38
CA LEU A 294 17.66 -10.70 -4.55
C LEU A 294 18.86 -11.28 -5.31
N LYS A 295 18.66 -11.94 -6.44
CA LYS A 295 19.76 -12.34 -7.35
C LYS A 295 20.30 -11.07 -8.00
N LYS A 296 21.48 -10.67 -7.59
CA LYS A 296 22.30 -9.70 -8.31
C LYS A 296 23.08 -10.38 -9.42
#